data_1c7945a6bb57ee5ba0312cdda1ed1f1a
#
_entry.id   1c7945a6bb57ee5ba0312cdda1ed1f1a
#
_cell.length_a   1.000
_cell.length_b   1.000
_cell.length_c   1.000
_cell.angle_alpha   90.00
_cell.angle_beta   90.00
_cell.angle_gamma   90.00
#
_symmetry.space_group_name_H-M   'P 1'
#
loop_
_entity.id
_entity.type
_entity.pdbx_description
1 polymer ?
#
loop_
_entity_poly.entity_id
_entity_poly.type
_entity_poly.pdbx_seq_one_letter_code
_entity_poly.pdbx_strand_id
1 'polypeptide(L)'
;MKHKIKGKKLNRTSSHRKALFKNMAQAIIKHEQIITTLPKAKTMKPIVDKLITLAKKGSLHAKRQAYSKLRDDKMVTKLFGTLASRYADRTGGYTRILKAGYRYGDAAAMAVIELVDRDEDARGLESGPVQNITESSDEPKEAIAS
;
A
#
# COMPACT_ATOMS: atom_id res chain seq x y z
N MET A 1 31.31 -15.84 -5.94
CA MET A 1 30.21 -16.47 -5.19
C MET A 1 29.39 -15.41 -4.46
N LYS A 2 28.05 -15.42 -4.53
CA LYS A 2 27.19 -14.41 -3.89
C LYS A 2 26.63 -14.96 -2.58
N HIS A 3 27.39 -14.90 -1.50
CA HIS A 3 26.94 -15.36 -0.19
C HIS A 3 26.01 -14.33 0.47
N LYS A 4 24.82 -14.78 0.94
CA LYS A 4 23.85 -14.00 1.72
C LYS A 4 23.39 -12.66 1.09
N ILE A 5 23.63 -12.44 -0.21
CA ILE A 5 23.16 -11.24 -0.90
C ILE A 5 21.71 -11.46 -1.31
N LYS A 6 20.79 -10.89 -0.55
CA LYS A 6 19.37 -10.96 -0.80
C LYS A 6 18.81 -9.59 -1.25
N GLY A 7 18.07 -9.61 -2.33
CA GLY A 7 17.38 -8.42 -2.83
C GLY A 7 18.19 -7.60 -3.84
N LYS A 8 17.49 -6.67 -4.48
CA LYS A 8 18.07 -5.77 -5.49
C LYS A 8 18.49 -4.46 -4.83
N LYS A 9 19.69 -3.96 -5.18
CA LYS A 9 20.17 -2.65 -4.69
C LYS A 9 19.39 -1.47 -5.26
N LEU A 10 18.78 -1.61 -6.45
CA LEU A 10 18.01 -0.56 -7.15
C LEU A 10 18.82 0.73 -7.37
N ASN A 11 20.15 0.62 -7.49
CA ASN A 11 21.09 1.75 -7.61
C ASN A 11 20.88 2.82 -6.52
N ARG A 12 20.67 2.39 -5.25
CA ARG A 12 20.38 3.26 -4.11
C ARG A 12 21.24 2.92 -2.92
N THR A 13 21.54 3.91 -2.09
CA THR A 13 22.16 3.71 -0.78
C THR A 13 21.22 2.93 0.14
N SER A 14 21.76 2.35 1.21
CA SER A 14 20.98 1.53 2.14
C SER A 14 19.82 2.31 2.79
N SER A 15 20.09 3.54 3.24
CA SER A 15 19.07 4.41 3.85
C SER A 15 17.98 4.81 2.85
N HIS A 16 18.37 5.25 1.65
CA HIS A 16 17.45 5.61 0.57
C HIS A 16 16.57 4.42 0.15
N ARG A 17 17.13 3.21 0.09
CA ARG A 17 16.37 1.99 -0.23
C ARG A 17 15.37 1.62 0.86
N LYS A 18 15.75 1.76 2.15
CA LYS A 18 14.82 1.57 3.28
C LYS A 18 13.65 2.55 3.22
N ALA A 19 13.93 3.84 2.97
CA ALA A 19 12.89 4.85 2.81
C ALA A 19 11.96 4.56 1.63
N LEU A 20 12.51 4.17 0.47
CA LEU A 20 11.73 3.75 -0.69
C LEU A 20 10.75 2.62 -0.34
N PHE A 21 11.25 1.55 0.29
CA PHE A 21 10.40 0.41 0.63
C PHE A 21 9.34 0.74 1.68
N LYS A 22 9.68 1.61 2.66
CA LYS A 22 8.70 2.11 3.62
C LYS A 22 7.57 2.84 2.91
N ASN A 23 7.89 3.83 2.08
CA ASN A 23 6.90 4.65 1.38
C ASN A 23 6.03 3.82 0.41
N MET A 24 6.65 2.89 -0.32
CA MET A 24 5.91 2.00 -1.21
C MET A 24 4.99 1.04 -0.44
N ALA A 25 5.43 0.52 0.71
CA ALA A 25 4.59 -0.33 1.56
C ALA A 25 3.39 0.43 2.11
N GLN A 26 3.59 1.66 2.57
CA GLN A 26 2.50 2.55 2.99
C GLN A 26 1.51 2.78 1.84
N ALA A 27 2.01 3.12 0.65
CA ALA A 27 1.17 3.35 -0.53
C ALA A 27 0.35 2.10 -0.93
N ILE A 28 0.95 0.90 -0.89
CA ILE A 28 0.23 -0.35 -1.18
C ILE A 28 -0.85 -0.63 -0.14
N ILE A 29 -0.57 -0.42 1.15
CA ILE A 29 -1.57 -0.61 2.21
C ILE A 29 -2.70 0.41 2.07
N LYS A 30 -2.37 1.67 1.73
CA LYS A 30 -3.32 2.76 1.60
C LYS A 30 -4.26 2.57 0.41
N HIS A 31 -3.70 2.42 -0.78
CA HIS A 31 -4.42 2.42 -2.05
C HIS A 31 -4.71 1.03 -2.61
N GLU A 32 -4.18 0.00 -1.99
CA GLU A 32 -4.31 -1.42 -2.35
C GLU A 32 -3.83 -1.77 -3.77
N GLN A 33 -3.51 -0.78 -4.59
CA GLN A 33 -2.93 -0.90 -5.93
C GLN A 33 -2.03 0.29 -6.23
N ILE A 34 -0.81 0.02 -6.72
CA ILE A 34 0.12 1.05 -7.20
C ILE A 34 0.78 0.65 -8.52
N ILE A 35 1.15 1.64 -9.32
CA ILE A 35 1.92 1.44 -10.55
C ILE A 35 3.38 1.83 -10.28
N THR A 36 4.31 0.95 -10.63
CA THR A 36 5.74 1.18 -10.44
C THR A 36 6.55 0.39 -11.46
N THR A 37 7.89 0.50 -11.42
CA THR A 37 8.73 -0.31 -12.29
C THR A 37 8.77 -1.77 -11.83
N LEU A 38 8.83 -2.69 -12.78
CA LEU A 38 8.82 -4.14 -12.54
C LEU A 38 9.87 -4.61 -11.51
N PRO A 39 11.13 -4.13 -11.52
CA PRO A 39 12.11 -4.50 -10.50
C PRO A 39 11.71 -4.07 -9.08
N LYS A 40 11.10 -2.89 -8.91
CA LYS A 40 10.59 -2.41 -7.62
C LYS A 40 9.41 -3.27 -7.16
N ALA A 41 8.43 -3.52 -8.04
CA ALA A 41 7.28 -4.37 -7.72
C ALA A 41 7.71 -5.77 -7.24
N LYS A 42 8.64 -6.42 -7.97
CA LYS A 42 9.18 -7.73 -7.58
C LYS A 42 9.87 -7.74 -6.23
N THR A 43 10.53 -6.64 -5.86
CA THR A 43 11.21 -6.52 -4.56
C THR A 43 10.22 -6.23 -3.44
N MET A 44 9.14 -5.48 -3.73
CA MET A 44 8.10 -5.13 -2.75
C MET A 44 7.21 -6.31 -2.36
N LYS A 45 6.88 -7.19 -3.31
CA LYS A 45 5.97 -8.32 -3.07
C LYS A 45 6.30 -9.09 -1.77
N PRO A 46 7.51 -9.63 -1.56
CA PRO A 46 7.82 -10.36 -0.33
C PRO A 46 7.81 -9.48 0.94
N ILE A 47 7.99 -8.17 0.81
CA ILE A 47 7.96 -7.24 1.96
C ILE A 47 6.52 -7.06 2.43
N VAL A 48 5.59 -6.82 1.49
CA VAL A 48 4.16 -6.65 1.80
C VAL A 48 3.56 -7.97 2.30
N ASP A 49 3.87 -9.09 1.65
CA ASP A 49 3.39 -10.40 2.08
C ASP A 49 3.80 -10.71 3.54
N LYS A 50 5.02 -10.35 3.93
CA LYS A 50 5.48 -10.48 5.33
C LYS A 50 4.75 -9.55 6.29
N LEU A 51 4.41 -8.33 5.87
CA LEU A 51 3.64 -7.39 6.70
C LEU A 51 2.23 -7.92 6.97
N ILE A 52 1.56 -8.47 5.95
CA ILE A 52 0.24 -9.08 6.10
C ILE A 52 0.31 -10.33 7.00
N THR A 53 1.33 -11.16 6.84
CA THR A 53 1.56 -12.30 7.73
C THR A 53 1.77 -11.89 9.20
N LEU A 54 2.49 -10.78 9.46
CA LEU A 54 2.63 -10.21 10.80
C LEU A 54 1.28 -9.72 11.34
N ALA A 55 0.47 -9.08 10.50
CA ALA A 55 -0.85 -8.59 10.89
C ALA A 55 -1.79 -9.75 11.31
N LYS A 56 -1.77 -10.85 10.59
CA LYS A 56 -2.54 -12.06 10.93
C LYS A 56 -2.17 -12.65 12.28
N LYS A 57 -0.92 -12.50 12.74
CA LYS A 57 -0.50 -12.95 14.09
C LYS A 57 -1.14 -12.14 15.20
N GLY A 58 -1.50 -10.89 14.97
CA GLY A 58 -2.27 -10.02 15.88
C GLY A 58 -1.58 -9.63 17.20
N SER A 59 -0.40 -10.18 17.53
CA SER A 59 0.27 -9.92 18.79
C SER A 59 0.83 -8.49 18.87
N LEU A 60 0.97 -7.97 20.11
CA LEU A 60 1.59 -6.67 20.34
C LEU A 60 3.01 -6.58 19.76
N HIS A 61 3.77 -7.68 19.86
CA HIS A 61 5.10 -7.76 19.28
C HIS A 61 5.05 -7.62 17.73
N ALA A 62 4.10 -8.29 17.08
CA ALA A 62 3.89 -8.16 15.62
C ALA A 62 3.52 -6.72 15.23
N LYS A 63 2.64 -6.04 16.01
CA LYS A 63 2.32 -4.62 15.82
C LYS A 63 3.56 -3.73 15.89
N ARG A 64 4.39 -3.91 16.93
CA ARG A 64 5.65 -3.15 17.10
C ARG A 64 6.61 -3.39 15.94
N GLN A 65 6.73 -4.63 15.45
CA GLN A 65 7.56 -4.95 14.27
C GLN A 65 7.03 -4.31 12.99
N ALA A 66 5.72 -4.32 12.75
CA ALA A 66 5.11 -3.66 11.60
C ALA A 66 5.30 -2.14 11.68
N TYR A 67 5.08 -1.54 12.86
CA TYR A 67 5.29 -0.11 13.08
C TYR A 67 6.75 0.30 12.83
N SER A 68 7.73 -0.48 13.28
CA SER A 68 9.15 -0.18 13.03
C SER A 68 9.49 -0.09 11.52
N LYS A 69 8.74 -0.80 10.68
CA LYS A 69 8.92 -0.81 9.22
C LYS A 69 8.12 0.27 8.51
N LEU A 70 6.89 0.53 8.96
CA LEU A 70 5.96 1.47 8.32
C LEU A 70 6.10 2.88 8.90
N ARG A 71 6.26 3.01 10.22
CA ARG A 71 6.30 4.30 10.95
C ARG A 71 5.11 5.20 10.63
N ASP A 72 3.92 4.60 10.60
CA ASP A 72 2.65 5.26 10.30
C ASP A 72 1.53 4.50 11.01
N ASP A 73 0.88 5.15 11.98
CA ASP A 73 -0.16 4.54 12.79
C ASP A 73 -1.42 4.19 11.99
N LYS A 74 -1.82 5.06 11.05
CA LYS A 74 -3.00 4.83 10.20
C LYS A 74 -2.82 3.58 9.35
N MET A 75 -1.63 3.40 8.76
CA MET A 75 -1.33 2.23 7.93
C MET A 75 -1.24 0.96 8.78
N VAL A 76 -0.70 1.04 9.99
CA VAL A 76 -0.68 -0.10 10.93
C VAL A 76 -2.10 -0.46 11.36
N THR A 77 -2.95 0.51 11.65
CA THR A 77 -4.36 0.27 12.00
C THR A 77 -5.11 -0.42 10.86
N LYS A 78 -5.00 0.07 9.62
CA LYS A 78 -5.60 -0.58 8.44
C LYS A 78 -5.06 -2.00 8.24
N LEU A 79 -3.75 -2.18 8.40
CA LEU A 79 -3.08 -3.47 8.22
C LEU A 79 -3.59 -4.53 9.22
N PHE A 80 -3.70 -4.19 10.51
CA PHE A 80 -4.11 -5.13 11.59
C PHE A 80 -5.63 -5.25 11.73
N GLY A 81 -6.39 -4.28 11.29
CA GLY A 81 -7.86 -4.34 11.24
C GLY A 81 -8.36 -4.98 9.95
N THR A 82 -8.53 -4.15 8.94
CA THR A 82 -9.18 -4.53 7.66
C THR A 82 -8.45 -5.63 6.91
N LEU A 83 -7.13 -5.48 6.69
CA LEU A 83 -6.38 -6.43 5.86
C LEU A 83 -6.14 -7.76 6.57
N ALA A 84 -5.89 -7.75 7.88
CA ALA A 84 -5.72 -8.98 8.64
C ALA A 84 -6.97 -9.86 8.60
N SER A 85 -8.16 -9.26 8.73
CA SER A 85 -9.44 -9.95 8.64
C SER A 85 -9.71 -10.48 7.23
N ARG A 86 -9.46 -9.65 6.20
CA ARG A 86 -9.67 -10.02 4.79
C ARG A 86 -8.84 -11.25 4.38
N TYR A 87 -7.63 -11.37 4.88
CA TYR A 87 -6.71 -12.46 4.52
C TYR A 87 -6.60 -13.57 5.58
N ALA A 88 -7.52 -13.65 6.52
CA ALA A 88 -7.47 -14.64 7.60
C ALA A 88 -7.30 -16.08 7.07
N ASP A 89 -8.05 -16.46 6.04
CA ASP A 89 -8.06 -17.82 5.49
C ASP A 89 -6.96 -18.09 4.46
N ARG A 90 -6.32 -17.02 3.93
CA ARG A 90 -5.28 -17.17 2.91
C ARG A 90 -3.91 -17.38 3.57
N THR A 91 -3.23 -18.47 3.22
CA THR A 91 -1.93 -18.84 3.84
C THR A 91 -0.73 -18.06 3.30
N GLY A 92 -0.86 -17.38 2.15
CA GLY A 92 0.20 -16.59 1.52
C GLY A 92 -0.19 -16.05 0.16
N GLY A 93 0.75 -15.34 -0.52
CA GLY A 93 0.49 -14.79 -1.85
C GLY A 93 -0.59 -13.72 -1.84
N TYR A 94 -0.49 -12.76 -0.92
CA TYR A 94 -1.47 -11.70 -0.76
C TYR A 94 -1.39 -10.61 -1.82
N THR A 95 -0.30 -10.59 -2.59
CA THR A 95 -0.04 -9.59 -3.61
C THR A 95 0.12 -10.21 -4.99
N ARG A 96 -0.36 -9.51 -6.01
CA ARG A 96 -0.23 -9.88 -7.42
C ARG A 96 0.53 -8.78 -8.18
N ILE A 97 1.31 -9.17 -9.19
CA ILE A 97 2.03 -8.25 -10.06
C ILE A 97 1.57 -8.49 -11.49
N LEU A 98 1.09 -7.44 -12.14
CA LEU A 98 0.69 -7.43 -13.54
C LEU A 98 1.69 -6.56 -14.33
N LYS A 99 2.15 -7.03 -15.49
CA LYS A 99 3.00 -6.22 -16.38
C LYS A 99 2.15 -5.14 -17.04
N ALA A 100 2.66 -3.91 -17.06
CA ALA A 100 1.95 -2.74 -17.59
C ALA A 100 2.72 -2.05 -18.74
N GLY A 101 3.43 -2.82 -19.53
CA GLY A 101 4.18 -2.29 -20.68
C GLY A 101 5.44 -1.52 -20.27
N TYR A 102 5.75 -0.48 -21.03
CA TYR A 102 6.95 0.33 -20.86
C TYR A 102 6.59 1.80 -20.66
N ARG A 103 7.40 2.49 -19.86
CA ARG A 103 7.21 3.92 -19.61
C ARG A 103 7.70 4.74 -20.78
N TYR A 104 6.91 5.74 -21.19
CA TYR A 104 7.33 6.71 -22.19
C TYR A 104 8.56 7.49 -21.70
N GLY A 105 9.49 7.73 -22.59
CA GLY A 105 10.75 8.45 -22.34
C GLY A 105 11.95 7.54 -22.10
N ASP A 106 11.92 6.70 -21.05
CA ASP A 106 13.05 5.84 -20.68
C ASP A 106 12.84 4.33 -20.93
N ALA A 107 11.71 3.96 -21.53
CA ALA A 107 11.35 2.57 -21.83
C ALA A 107 11.49 1.61 -20.63
N ALA A 108 11.37 2.12 -19.39
CA ALA A 108 11.42 1.27 -18.21
C ALA A 108 10.23 0.31 -18.16
N ALA A 109 10.47 -0.97 -17.91
CA ALA A 109 9.40 -1.95 -17.75
C ALA A 109 8.54 -1.60 -16.52
N MET A 110 7.25 -1.36 -16.75
CA MET A 110 6.27 -1.01 -15.72
C MET A 110 5.47 -2.21 -15.25
N ALA A 111 4.99 -2.13 -14.03
CA ALA A 111 4.12 -3.13 -13.44
C ALA A 111 3.14 -2.49 -12.46
N VAL A 112 1.96 -3.07 -12.40
CA VAL A 112 0.98 -2.85 -11.34
C VAL A 112 1.23 -3.89 -10.26
N ILE A 113 1.41 -3.46 -9.02
CA ILE A 113 1.37 -4.34 -7.85
C ILE A 113 0.10 -4.02 -7.06
N GLU A 114 -0.67 -5.05 -6.75
CA GLU A 114 -1.95 -4.91 -6.08
C GLU A 114 -2.16 -6.01 -5.05
N LEU A 115 -3.03 -5.75 -4.09
CA LEU A 115 -3.54 -6.75 -3.18
C LEU A 115 -4.55 -7.65 -3.92
N VAL A 116 -4.48 -8.96 -3.69
CA VAL A 116 -5.52 -9.89 -4.16
C VAL A 116 -6.78 -9.62 -3.34
N ASP A 117 -7.94 -9.59 -3.98
CA ASP A 117 -9.20 -9.20 -3.34
C ASP A 117 -9.15 -7.74 -2.78
N ARG A 118 -8.53 -6.84 -3.58
CA ARG A 118 -8.42 -5.42 -3.22
C ARG A 118 -9.78 -4.74 -3.15
N ASP A 119 -9.85 -3.71 -2.34
CA ASP A 119 -10.93 -2.74 -2.36
C ASP A 119 -10.70 -1.75 -3.51
N GLU A 120 -11.63 -1.68 -4.46
CA GLU A 120 -11.51 -0.82 -5.64
C GLU A 120 -11.63 0.66 -5.28
N ASP A 121 -12.44 0.96 -4.28
CA ASP A 121 -12.66 2.32 -3.80
C ASP A 121 -11.48 2.89 -3.01
N ALA A 122 -10.59 2.03 -2.50
CA ALA A 122 -9.38 2.47 -1.81
C ALA A 122 -8.36 3.17 -2.73
N ARG A 123 -8.46 2.98 -4.06
CA ARG A 123 -7.52 3.56 -5.01
C ARG A 123 -7.75 5.06 -5.16
N GLY A 124 -6.68 5.83 -4.93
CA GLY A 124 -6.72 7.28 -5.09
C GLY A 124 -7.33 8.07 -3.93
N LEU A 125 -7.94 7.41 -2.94
CA LEU A 125 -8.40 8.07 -1.73
C LEU A 125 -7.25 8.80 -1.04
N GLU A 126 -7.47 10.05 -0.65
CA GLU A 126 -6.48 10.92 0.01
C GLU A 126 -5.19 11.17 -0.80
N SER A 127 -5.19 10.98 -2.12
CA SER A 127 -4.03 11.18 -3.00
C SER A 127 -3.93 12.58 -3.60
N GLY A 128 -4.91 13.44 -3.35
CA GLY A 128 -4.98 14.83 -3.81
C GLY A 128 -4.95 15.83 -2.68
N PRO A 129 -4.96 17.14 -2.99
CA PRO A 129 -5.22 18.16 -1.99
C PRO A 129 -6.57 17.87 -1.33
N VAL A 130 -6.62 18.01 -0.02
CA VAL A 130 -7.87 17.85 0.75
C VAL A 130 -8.88 18.85 0.20
N GLN A 131 -9.85 18.38 -0.57
CA GLN A 131 -11.02 19.18 -0.90
C GLN A 131 -11.87 19.20 0.37
N ASN A 132 -11.92 20.34 1.03
CA ASN A 132 -12.91 20.60 2.05
C ASN A 132 -14.26 20.64 1.32
N ILE A 133 -14.97 19.52 1.33
CA ILE A 133 -16.37 19.50 0.96
C ILE A 133 -17.06 20.22 2.10
N THR A 134 -17.25 21.54 1.95
CA THR A 134 -18.25 22.28 2.72
C THR A 134 -19.57 21.68 2.29
N GLU A 135 -20.16 20.87 3.15
CA GLU A 135 -21.57 20.51 3.04
C GLU A 135 -22.34 21.82 2.99
N SER A 136 -22.73 22.23 1.79
CA SER A 136 -23.74 23.24 1.63
C SER A 136 -25.04 22.63 2.15
N SER A 137 -25.39 22.97 3.37
CA SER A 137 -26.72 22.74 3.92
C SER A 137 -27.73 23.57 3.12
N ASP A 138 -28.21 23.02 2.01
CA ASP A 138 -29.45 23.49 1.39
C ASP A 138 -30.61 23.08 2.29
N GLU A 139 -30.90 23.91 3.26
CA GLU A 139 -32.19 23.87 3.93
C GLU A 139 -33.28 24.29 2.90
N PRO A 140 -34.29 23.46 2.66
CA PRO A 140 -35.43 23.89 1.86
C PRO A 140 -36.20 24.97 2.66
N LYS A 141 -36.15 26.20 2.16
CA LYS A 141 -37.04 27.26 2.63
C LYS A 141 -38.48 26.85 2.31
N GLU A 142 -39.20 26.40 3.33
CA GLU A 142 -40.66 26.31 3.28
C GLU A 142 -41.23 27.69 2.95
N ALA A 143 -41.90 27.79 1.81
CA ALA A 143 -42.70 28.93 1.44
C ALA A 143 -43.95 28.97 2.32
N ILE A 144 -43.97 29.91 3.24
CA ILE A 144 -45.21 30.29 3.96
C ILE A 144 -46.06 31.04 2.95
N ALA A 145 -47.09 30.37 2.45
CA ALA A 145 -48.20 31.02 1.73
C ALA A 145 -49.21 31.53 2.74
N SER A 146 -49.44 32.83 2.72
CA SER A 146 -50.58 33.50 3.32
C SER A 146 -51.73 33.56 2.34
#